data_661cff871764b67afe0f17f9a62c3dcf
#
_entry.id   661cff871764b67afe0f17f9a62c3dcf
#
_cell.length_a   1.000
_cell.length_b   1.000
_cell.length_c   1.000
_cell.angle_alpha   90.00
_cell.angle_beta   90.00
_cell.angle_gamma   90.00
#
_symmetry.space_group_name_H-M   'P 1'
#
loop_
_entity.id
_entity.type
_entity.pdbx_description
1 polymer ?
#
loop_
_entity_poly.entity_id
_entity_poly.type
_entity_poly.pdbx_seq_one_letter_code
_entity_poly.pdbx_strand_id
1 'polypeptide(L)' 'MKEYKIVEVKKNEAEETMNKMAKEGWEVVSVNYWNMWRVSLMITFAKEKK' A
#
# COMPACT_ATOMS: atom_id res chain seq x y z
N MET A 1 -13.84 3.88 13.40
CA MET A 1 -14.08 3.45 12.02
C MET A 1 -12.81 3.52 11.22
N LYS A 2 -12.52 2.50 10.42
CA LYS A 2 -11.29 2.49 9.65
C LYS A 2 -11.52 2.86 8.21
N GLU A 3 -10.56 3.55 7.66
CA GLU A 3 -10.55 3.92 6.25
C GLU A 3 -9.51 3.07 5.53
N TYR A 4 -9.86 2.56 4.36
CA TYR A 4 -8.98 1.68 3.60
C TYR A 4 -8.62 2.33 2.27
N LYS A 5 -7.41 2.03 1.81
CA LYS A 5 -6.94 2.54 0.53
C LYS A 5 -6.06 1.49 -0.13
N ILE A 6 -6.28 1.29 -1.42
CA ILE A 6 -5.48 0.36 -2.20
C ILE A 6 -4.62 1.15 -3.17
N VAL A 7 -3.32 0.89 -3.13
CA VAL A 7 -2.37 1.60 -3.99
C VAL A 7 -1.58 0.57 -4.80
N GLU A 8 -1.52 0.78 -6.10
CA GLU A 8 -0.71 -0.06 -6.97
C GLU A 8 0.62 0.63 -7.23
N VAL A 9 1.70 -0.08 -6.97
CA VAL A 9 3.04 0.47 -7.16
C VAL A 9 3.94 -0.57 -7.82
N LYS A 10 5.03 -0.10 -8.40
CA LYS A 10 6.03 -0.97 -8.94
C LYS A 10 6.86 -1.55 -7.80
N LYS A 11 7.45 -2.72 -8.05
CA LYS A 11 8.22 -3.42 -7.04
C LYS A 11 9.29 -2.54 -6.39
N ASN A 12 10.00 -1.77 -7.21
CA ASN A 12 11.10 -0.94 -6.70
C ASN A 12 10.61 0.32 -5.99
N GLU A 13 9.33 0.62 -6.06
CA GLU A 13 8.76 1.80 -5.42
C GLU A 13 7.93 1.45 -4.20
N ALA A 14 7.74 0.16 -3.94
CA ALA A 14 6.86 -0.28 -2.86
C ALA A 14 7.34 0.19 -1.49
N GLU A 15 8.62 0.04 -1.22
CA GLU A 15 9.17 0.43 0.08
C GLU A 15 9.00 1.92 0.33
N GLU A 16 9.31 2.72 -0.69
CA GLU A 16 9.19 4.16 -0.58
C GLU A 16 7.74 4.58 -0.36
N THR A 17 6.82 3.92 -1.09
CA THR A 17 5.41 4.21 -0.95
C THR A 17 4.90 3.84 0.43
N MET A 18 5.30 2.68 0.95
CA MET A 18 4.89 2.26 2.28
C MET A 18 5.38 3.22 3.35
N ASN A 19 6.63 3.68 3.22
CA ASN A 19 7.19 4.63 4.18
C ASN A 19 6.48 5.97 4.13
N LYS A 20 6.15 6.42 2.93
CA LYS A 20 5.44 7.67 2.76
C LYS A 20 4.04 7.60 3.38
N MET A 21 3.34 6.51 3.13
CA MET A 21 1.99 6.34 3.68
C MET A 21 2.03 6.20 5.20
N ALA A 22 3.05 5.54 5.72
CA ALA A 22 3.20 5.38 7.17
C ALA A 22 3.36 6.73 7.86
N LYS A 23 4.06 7.65 7.22
CA LYS A 23 4.22 9.00 7.77
C LYS A 23 2.90 9.75 7.85
N GLU A 24 1.95 9.37 7.01
CA GLU A 24 0.63 10.00 7.02
C GLU A 24 -0.36 9.28 7.92
N GLY A 25 0.12 8.28 8.66
CA GLY A 25 -0.72 7.57 9.60
C GLY A 25 -1.35 6.30 9.07
N TRP A 26 -0.99 5.90 7.86
CA TRP A 26 -1.50 4.67 7.27
C TRP A 26 -0.67 3.48 7.71
N GLU A 27 -1.30 2.34 7.87
CA GLU A 27 -0.58 1.11 8.15
C GLU A 27 -0.87 0.09 7.07
N VAL A 28 0.12 -0.76 6.79
CA VAL A 28 0.00 -1.78 5.75
C VAL A 28 -0.79 -2.95 6.31
N VAL A 29 -1.91 -3.25 5.67
CA VAL A 29 -2.75 -4.38 6.06
C VAL A 29 -2.40 -5.61 5.25
N SER A 30 -2.17 -5.43 3.96
CA SER A 30 -1.96 -6.55 3.06
C SER A 30 -1.16 -6.09 1.85
N VAL A 31 -0.33 -6.98 1.35
CA VAL A 31 0.42 -6.73 0.11
C VAL A 31 0.15 -7.90 -0.81
N ASN A 32 -0.42 -7.62 -1.97
CA ASN A 32 -0.68 -8.62 -2.97
C ASN A 32 0.24 -8.41 -4.16
N TYR A 33 0.80 -9.50 -4.61
CA TYR A 33 1.74 -9.48 -5.72
C TYR A 33 0.98 -9.78 -7.00
N TRP A 34 1.01 -8.83 -7.91
CA TRP A 34 0.34 -9.00 -9.19
C TRP A 34 1.38 -9.12 -10.28
N ASN A 35 1.44 -10.27 -10.89
CA ASN A 35 2.47 -10.56 -11.88
C ASN A 35 1.87 -11.23 -13.11
N MET A 36 1.49 -10.42 -14.09
CA MET A 36 1.10 -10.97 -15.39
C MET A 36 2.14 -10.59 -16.43
N TRP A 37 2.18 -9.34 -16.78
CA TRP A 37 3.15 -8.83 -17.74
C TRP A 37 4.10 -7.84 -17.09
N ARG A 38 3.68 -7.30 -15.94
CA ARG A 38 4.47 -6.33 -15.20
C ARG A 38 4.50 -6.72 -13.75
N VAL A 39 5.63 -6.52 -13.12
CA VAL A 39 5.76 -6.78 -11.70
C VAL A 39 5.25 -5.56 -10.95
N SER A 40 4.08 -5.69 -10.36
CA SER A 40 3.52 -4.62 -9.56
C SER A 40 2.93 -5.20 -8.28
N LEU A 41 2.82 -4.35 -7.27
CA LEU A 41 2.30 -4.73 -5.98
C LEU A 41 1.06 -3.90 -5.69
N MET A 42 0.03 -4.56 -5.17
CA MET A 42 -1.16 -3.88 -4.70
C MET A 42 -1.14 -3.91 -3.19
N ILE A 43 -0.98 -2.74 -2.61
CA ILE A 43 -0.84 -2.62 -1.16
C ILE A 43 -2.12 -2.05 -0.58
N THR A 44 -2.68 -2.75 0.40
CA THR A 44 -3.86 -2.28 1.10
C THR A 44 -3.44 -1.60 2.39
N PHE A 45 -3.82 -0.35 2.52
CA PHE A 45 -3.54 0.45 3.70
C PHE A 45 -4.81 0.66 4.51
N ALA A 46 -4.65 0.79 5.80
CA ALA A 46 -5.75 1.15 6.69
C ALA A 46 -5.33 2.30 7.59
N LYS A 47 -6.29 3.14 7.90
CA LYS A 47 -6.06 4.28 8.76
C LYS A 47 -7.27 4.47 9.66
N GLU A 48 -7.02 4.73 10.93
CA GLU A 48 -8.11 4.97 11.86
C GLU A 48 -8.70 6.34 11.57
N LYS A 49 -9.98 6.36 11.30
CA LYS A 49 -10.69 7.59 11.02
C LYS A 49 -11.51 7.97 12.24
N LYS A 50 -11.28 9.15 12.74
CA LYS A 50 -12.01 9.65 13.88
C LYS A 50 -13.38 10.17 13.47
#